data_df3569f9cfc9e90e7c7a622ab5739bc5
#
_entry.id   df3569f9cfc9e90e7c7a622ab5739bc5
#
_cell.length_a   1.000
_cell.length_b   1.000
_cell.length_c   1.000
_cell.angle_alpha   90.00
_cell.angle_beta   90.00
_cell.angle_gamma   90.00
#
_symmetry.space_group_name_H-M   'P 1'
#
loop_
_entity.id
_entity.type
_entity.pdbx_description
1 polymer ?
#
loop_
_entity_poly.entity_id
_entity_poly.type
_entity_poly.pdbx_seq_one_letter_code
_entity_poly.pdbx_strand_id
1 'polypeptide(L)'
;SATAAGAAGAPPSLHLHIVGGLGSLKVFTGHERPFWETDLGRLSGGRYTAEIVPFDRAGIRAQEVLTLVQLGAVPFATIQVSGGIKDPELSAPDLSGLNPDMAAMRRSVAAFRPDLEEVMRKRYGIEVLALYVYPAQVLFCKKPLAGLKDVAGLRVRTSGPAQADWIEALGGKAVTTGFNDIVPLLERDEIDCAVTGTMSGNIIGLPDVTTYIHPMAISWGLSMFAANGAAWNALPADLRALLRRELPRVERDVWNESERDTADGIACNTGAPSCKEGKPGSMVAVPASAADELLRRQIFAATVLPRWLQRCGPQCVGVWNRTLASSTGITAR
;
A
#
# COMPACT_ATOMS: atom_id res chain seq x y z
N SER A 1 14.14 13.25 -63.38
CA SER A 1 13.14 13.13 -62.32
C SER A 1 13.84 12.65 -61.04
N ALA A 2 14.20 13.58 -60.18
CA ALA A 2 14.72 13.25 -58.86
C ALA A 2 13.55 12.98 -57.92
N THR A 3 13.40 11.74 -57.47
CA THR A 3 12.53 11.34 -56.42
C THR A 3 13.09 11.88 -55.11
N ALA A 4 12.44 12.87 -54.54
CA ALA A 4 12.75 13.31 -53.19
C ALA A 4 12.36 12.15 -52.22
N ALA A 5 13.39 11.52 -51.65
CA ALA A 5 13.21 10.66 -50.51
C ALA A 5 12.75 11.55 -49.37
N GLY A 6 11.49 11.46 -49.03
CA GLY A 6 10.94 12.13 -47.84
C GLY A 6 11.74 11.67 -46.62
N ALA A 7 12.34 12.60 -45.91
CA ALA A 7 12.97 12.34 -44.63
C ALA A 7 11.93 11.73 -43.72
N ALA A 8 12.11 10.44 -43.35
CA ALA A 8 11.33 9.83 -42.28
C ALA A 8 11.52 10.70 -41.05
N GLY A 9 10.44 11.30 -40.53
CA GLY A 9 10.48 12.09 -39.31
C GLY A 9 11.11 11.29 -38.18
N ALA A 10 11.83 11.97 -37.28
CA ALA A 10 12.40 11.35 -36.08
C ALA A 10 11.31 10.56 -35.34
N PRO A 11 11.61 9.39 -34.74
CA PRO A 11 10.65 8.67 -33.93
C PRO A 11 10.08 9.59 -32.83
N PRO A 12 8.81 9.47 -32.47
CA PRO A 12 8.25 10.29 -31.39
C PRO A 12 9.03 10.10 -30.10
N SER A 13 9.35 11.20 -29.44
CA SER A 13 9.95 11.22 -28.12
C SER A 13 8.97 11.83 -27.14
N LEU A 14 9.00 11.39 -25.88
CA LEU A 14 8.09 11.87 -24.87
C LEU A 14 8.78 11.84 -23.51
N HIS A 15 8.55 12.90 -22.73
CA HIS A 15 8.97 12.96 -21.33
C HIS A 15 7.74 12.98 -20.44
N LEU A 16 7.64 12.00 -19.55
CA LEU A 16 6.51 11.82 -18.66
C LEU A 16 6.77 12.45 -17.29
N HIS A 17 5.71 12.98 -16.68
CA HIS A 17 5.71 13.46 -15.30
C HIS A 17 4.88 12.50 -14.45
N ILE A 18 5.54 11.84 -13.50
CA ILE A 18 4.95 10.81 -12.66
C ILE A 18 4.88 11.31 -11.22
N VAL A 19 3.78 11.03 -10.55
CA VAL A 19 3.67 11.20 -9.10
C VAL A 19 3.79 9.82 -8.45
N GLY A 20 4.82 9.65 -7.63
CA GLY A 20 5.10 8.39 -6.95
C GLY A 20 4.43 8.25 -5.60
N GLY A 21 4.66 7.11 -4.97
CA GLY A 21 4.22 6.81 -3.61
C GLY A 21 5.04 7.56 -2.55
N LEU A 22 5.03 7.04 -1.32
CA LEU A 22 5.74 7.67 -0.19
C LEU A 22 7.25 7.72 -0.42
N GLY A 23 7.82 8.91 -0.38
CA GLY A 23 9.17 9.19 -0.82
C GLY A 23 10.28 8.56 0.02
N SER A 24 10.02 8.25 1.27
CA SER A 24 11.00 7.61 2.16
C SER A 24 11.03 6.09 2.07
N LEU A 25 10.02 5.46 1.46
CA LEU A 25 9.86 4.01 1.44
C LEU A 25 10.48 3.36 0.20
N LYS A 26 10.84 2.09 0.32
CA LYS A 26 11.55 1.35 -0.72
C LYS A 26 10.74 1.16 -2.01
N VAL A 27 9.42 1.13 -1.95
CA VAL A 27 8.59 1.10 -3.16
C VAL A 27 8.97 2.27 -4.07
N PHE A 28 9.13 3.47 -3.50
CA PHE A 28 9.57 4.64 -4.24
C PHE A 28 11.08 4.62 -4.50
N THR A 29 11.90 4.55 -3.46
CA THR A 29 13.37 4.73 -3.59
C THR A 29 14.04 3.60 -4.35
N GLY A 30 13.54 2.38 -4.23
CA GLY A 30 14.15 1.17 -4.80
C GLY A 30 13.50 0.68 -6.09
N HIS A 31 12.29 1.10 -6.40
CA HIS A 31 11.54 0.54 -7.54
C HIS A 31 10.94 1.60 -8.45
N GLU A 32 10.09 2.50 -7.94
CA GLU A 32 9.44 3.49 -8.79
C GLU A 32 10.45 4.46 -9.41
N ARG A 33 11.28 5.10 -8.59
CA ARG A 33 12.25 6.09 -9.09
C ARG A 33 13.27 5.48 -10.05
N PRO A 34 13.91 4.34 -9.76
CA PRO A 34 14.85 3.74 -10.72
C PRO A 34 14.19 3.33 -12.03
N PHE A 35 12.96 2.82 -11.99
CA PHE A 35 12.26 2.46 -13.21
C PHE A 35 11.99 3.67 -14.10
N TRP A 36 11.34 4.70 -13.55
CA TRP A 36 10.92 5.85 -14.33
C TRP A 36 12.09 6.72 -14.78
N GLU A 37 13.05 6.97 -13.89
CA GLU A 37 14.15 7.90 -14.17
C GLU A 37 15.33 7.26 -14.90
N THR A 38 15.49 5.94 -14.85
CA THR A 38 16.63 5.24 -15.44
C THR A 38 16.20 4.16 -16.44
N ASP A 39 15.38 3.20 -16.02
CA ASP A 39 15.07 2.02 -16.83
C ASP A 39 14.24 2.36 -18.07
N LEU A 40 13.27 3.25 -17.95
CA LEU A 40 12.43 3.64 -19.09
C LEU A 40 13.26 4.20 -20.25
N GLY A 41 14.18 5.09 -19.97
CA GLY A 41 15.09 5.65 -20.98
C GLY A 41 15.95 4.57 -21.64
N ARG A 42 16.53 3.71 -20.82
CA ARG A 42 17.36 2.60 -21.30
C ARG A 42 16.57 1.63 -22.18
N LEU A 43 15.40 1.21 -21.73
CA LEU A 43 14.54 0.24 -22.44
C LEU A 43 13.96 0.77 -23.74
N SER A 44 13.81 2.09 -23.85
CA SER A 44 13.24 2.75 -25.03
C SER A 44 14.30 3.36 -25.98
N GLY A 45 15.58 3.11 -25.71
CA GLY A 45 16.65 3.73 -26.49
C GLY A 45 16.68 5.25 -26.38
N GLY A 46 16.26 5.80 -25.24
CA GLY A 46 16.20 7.23 -24.96
C GLY A 46 14.97 7.96 -25.53
N ARG A 47 14.09 7.25 -26.24
CA ARG A 47 12.89 7.87 -26.82
C ARG A 47 11.88 8.31 -25.79
N TYR A 48 11.75 7.55 -24.72
CA TYR A 48 10.81 7.81 -23.62
C TYR A 48 11.59 7.97 -22.33
N THR A 49 11.35 9.07 -21.65
CA THR A 49 11.96 9.39 -20.38
C THR A 49 10.88 9.87 -19.40
N ALA A 50 11.21 9.89 -18.12
CA ALA A 50 10.30 10.40 -17.11
C ALA A 50 11.04 11.01 -15.94
N GLU A 51 10.37 11.90 -15.23
CA GLU A 51 10.73 12.29 -13.88
C GLU A 51 9.61 11.85 -12.93
N ILE A 52 9.94 11.57 -11.69
CA ILE A 52 9.00 11.15 -10.68
C ILE A 52 9.22 11.92 -9.38
N VAL A 53 8.14 12.42 -8.82
CA VAL A 53 8.13 13.10 -7.52
C VAL A 53 7.16 12.34 -6.60
N PRO A 54 7.56 11.98 -5.38
CA PRO A 54 6.61 11.33 -4.47
C PRO A 54 5.51 12.32 -4.08
N PHE A 55 4.27 11.83 -3.91
CA PHE A 55 3.14 12.70 -3.65
C PHE A 55 3.34 13.55 -2.39
N ASP A 56 3.98 12.99 -1.36
CA ASP A 56 4.22 13.66 -0.09
C ASP A 56 5.29 14.76 -0.16
N ARG A 57 6.04 14.84 -1.26
CA ARG A 57 6.97 15.95 -1.55
C ARG A 57 6.47 16.85 -2.68
N ALA A 58 5.34 16.50 -3.30
CA ALA A 58 4.72 17.29 -4.36
C ALA A 58 3.65 18.27 -3.85
N GLY A 59 3.46 18.36 -2.52
CA GLY A 59 2.42 19.17 -1.92
C GLY A 59 1.02 18.59 -2.09
N ILE A 60 0.89 17.30 -2.36
CA ILE A 60 -0.38 16.60 -2.60
C ILE A 60 -0.67 15.71 -1.40
N ARG A 61 -1.89 15.77 -0.86
CA ARG A 61 -2.32 14.84 0.19
C ARG A 61 -2.74 13.51 -0.43
N ALA A 62 -2.51 12.40 0.27
CA ALA A 62 -2.84 11.06 -0.22
C ALA A 62 -4.29 10.96 -0.73
N GLN A 63 -5.24 11.59 -0.03
CA GLN A 63 -6.66 11.57 -0.38
C GLN A 63 -7.03 12.44 -1.60
N GLU A 64 -6.09 13.21 -2.13
CA GLU A 64 -6.30 14.05 -3.32
C GLU A 64 -5.85 13.38 -4.61
N VAL A 65 -4.95 12.39 -4.53
CA VAL A 65 -4.29 11.81 -5.71
C VAL A 65 -5.30 11.19 -6.67
N LEU A 66 -6.26 10.42 -6.19
CA LEU A 66 -7.29 9.79 -7.04
C LEU A 66 -8.03 10.84 -7.90
N THR A 67 -8.48 11.91 -7.27
CA THR A 67 -9.22 12.98 -7.96
C THR A 67 -8.35 13.67 -9.02
N LEU A 68 -7.08 13.93 -8.70
CA LEU A 68 -6.15 14.55 -9.64
C LEU A 68 -5.88 13.66 -10.86
N VAL A 69 -5.80 12.34 -10.67
CA VAL A 69 -5.66 11.39 -11.78
C VAL A 69 -6.94 11.32 -12.59
N GLN A 70 -8.09 11.24 -11.91
CA GLN A 70 -9.41 11.20 -12.57
C GLN A 70 -9.63 12.42 -13.47
N LEU A 71 -9.26 13.60 -13.00
CA LEU A 71 -9.39 14.86 -13.74
C LEU A 71 -8.31 15.05 -14.81
N GLY A 72 -7.27 14.24 -14.82
CA GLY A 72 -6.15 14.37 -15.75
C GLY A 72 -5.15 15.46 -15.38
N ALA A 73 -5.29 16.11 -14.23
CA ALA A 73 -4.32 17.11 -13.73
C ALA A 73 -2.98 16.46 -13.37
N VAL A 74 -3.02 15.24 -12.85
CA VAL A 74 -1.87 14.36 -12.64
C VAL A 74 -2.15 13.07 -13.41
N PRO A 75 -1.66 12.92 -14.63
CA PRO A 75 -2.11 11.81 -15.49
C PRO A 75 -1.61 10.43 -15.07
N PHE A 76 -0.48 10.36 -14.35
CA PHE A 76 0.15 9.10 -13.93
C PHE A 76 0.57 9.22 -12.47
N ALA A 77 0.03 8.36 -11.61
CA ALA A 77 0.34 8.43 -10.18
C ALA A 77 0.17 7.10 -9.47
N THR A 78 0.89 6.96 -8.38
CA THR A 78 0.67 5.92 -7.38
C THR A 78 -0.35 6.40 -6.37
N ILE A 79 -1.46 5.68 -6.26
CA ILE A 79 -2.60 6.00 -5.39
C ILE A 79 -2.60 5.04 -4.21
N GLN A 80 -2.57 5.57 -2.99
CA GLN A 80 -2.70 4.78 -1.77
C GLN A 80 -4.15 4.31 -1.63
N VAL A 81 -4.38 3.01 -1.42
CA VAL A 81 -5.74 2.50 -1.21
C VAL A 81 -6.22 2.84 0.19
N SER A 82 -5.45 2.47 1.22
CA SER A 82 -5.78 2.83 2.60
C SER A 82 -5.38 4.29 2.87
N GLY A 83 -6.33 5.09 3.37
CA GLY A 83 -6.10 6.51 3.65
C GLY A 83 -6.11 7.42 2.42
N GLY A 84 -6.11 6.86 1.20
CA GLY A 84 -6.10 7.64 -0.04
C GLY A 84 -7.41 7.54 -0.81
N ILE A 85 -8.13 6.43 -0.71
CA ILE A 85 -9.36 6.20 -1.47
C ILE A 85 -10.54 6.07 -0.50
N LYS A 86 -11.60 6.85 -0.76
CA LYS A 86 -12.82 6.82 0.05
C LYS A 86 -13.85 5.78 -0.41
N ASP A 87 -13.60 5.07 -1.51
CA ASP A 87 -14.47 4.02 -2.01
C ASP A 87 -14.21 2.72 -1.23
N PRO A 88 -15.12 2.29 -0.33
CA PRO A 88 -14.87 1.15 0.53
C PRO A 88 -14.66 -0.17 -0.20
N GLU A 89 -15.27 -0.34 -1.38
CA GLU A 89 -15.13 -1.57 -2.16
C GLU A 89 -13.66 -1.90 -2.44
N LEU A 90 -12.86 -0.89 -2.75
CA LEU A 90 -11.46 -1.08 -3.16
C LEU A 90 -10.54 -1.54 -2.03
N SER A 91 -10.96 -1.42 -0.78
CA SER A 91 -10.19 -1.89 0.38
C SER A 91 -10.43 -3.37 0.75
N ALA A 92 -11.37 -4.02 0.10
CA ALA A 92 -11.79 -5.39 0.44
C ALA A 92 -10.64 -6.40 0.58
N PRO A 93 -9.65 -6.45 -0.32
CA PRO A 93 -8.61 -7.49 -0.25
C PRO A 93 -7.61 -7.32 0.89
N ASP A 94 -7.58 -6.15 1.55
CA ASP A 94 -6.65 -5.85 2.64
C ASP A 94 -7.35 -5.34 3.91
N LEU A 95 -8.55 -5.84 4.18
CA LEU A 95 -9.24 -5.51 5.43
C LEU A 95 -8.44 -6.02 6.62
N SER A 96 -8.45 -5.24 7.71
CA SER A 96 -7.63 -5.53 8.88
C SER A 96 -8.01 -6.86 9.54
N GLY A 97 -7.00 -7.72 9.74
CA GLY A 97 -7.19 -9.06 10.29
C GLY A 97 -7.48 -10.14 9.26
N LEU A 98 -7.58 -9.81 7.96
CA LEU A 98 -7.89 -10.79 6.91
C LEU A 98 -6.70 -11.67 6.53
N ASN A 99 -5.55 -11.07 6.29
CA ASN A 99 -4.39 -11.74 5.69
C ASN A 99 -3.26 -11.91 6.71
N PRO A 100 -3.08 -13.10 7.32
CA PRO A 100 -2.06 -13.29 8.35
C PRO A 100 -0.63 -13.35 7.82
N ASP A 101 -0.45 -13.61 6.53
CA ASP A 101 0.85 -13.70 5.88
C ASP A 101 0.81 -13.23 4.42
N MET A 102 1.97 -13.10 3.80
CA MET A 102 2.07 -12.64 2.41
C MET A 102 1.38 -13.59 1.43
N ALA A 103 1.40 -14.89 1.68
CA ALA A 103 0.71 -15.85 0.81
C ALA A 103 -0.80 -15.59 0.79
N ALA A 104 -1.40 -15.32 1.95
CA ALA A 104 -2.82 -14.94 2.05
C ALA A 104 -3.09 -13.60 1.32
N MET A 105 -2.23 -12.61 1.53
CA MET A 105 -2.36 -11.31 0.85
C MET A 105 -2.28 -11.45 -0.67
N ARG A 106 -1.35 -12.28 -1.18
CA ARG A 106 -1.25 -12.56 -2.61
C ARG A 106 -2.54 -13.18 -3.17
N ARG A 107 -3.12 -14.14 -2.46
CA ARG A 107 -4.39 -14.78 -2.86
C ARG A 107 -5.55 -13.80 -2.86
N SER A 108 -5.66 -12.99 -1.82
CA SER A 108 -6.74 -12.00 -1.69
C SER A 108 -6.66 -10.94 -2.80
N VAL A 109 -5.49 -10.42 -3.07
CA VAL A 109 -5.31 -9.41 -4.14
C VAL A 109 -5.55 -10.03 -5.51
N ALA A 110 -5.05 -11.23 -5.77
CA ALA A 110 -5.28 -11.92 -7.04
C ALA A 110 -6.77 -12.18 -7.29
N ALA A 111 -7.51 -12.59 -6.24
CA ALA A 111 -8.95 -12.83 -6.35
C ALA A 111 -9.75 -11.55 -6.59
N PHE A 112 -9.33 -10.44 -6.01
CA PHE A 112 -10.06 -9.17 -6.10
C PHE A 112 -9.61 -8.29 -7.28
N ARG A 113 -8.44 -8.50 -7.83
CA ARG A 113 -7.85 -7.64 -8.87
C ARG A 113 -8.77 -7.35 -10.06
N PRO A 114 -9.47 -8.34 -10.64
CA PRO A 114 -10.37 -8.06 -11.75
C PRO A 114 -11.49 -7.06 -11.40
N ASP A 115 -12.06 -7.17 -10.19
CA ASP A 115 -13.09 -6.25 -9.71
C ASP A 115 -12.49 -4.85 -9.47
N LEU A 116 -11.32 -4.77 -8.87
CA LEU A 116 -10.61 -3.51 -8.63
C LEU A 116 -10.34 -2.77 -9.96
N GLU A 117 -9.81 -3.47 -10.95
CA GLU A 117 -9.52 -2.89 -12.26
C GLU A 117 -10.79 -2.40 -12.96
N GLU A 118 -11.88 -3.17 -12.88
CA GLU A 118 -13.16 -2.80 -13.46
C GLU A 118 -13.77 -1.57 -12.78
N VAL A 119 -13.77 -1.53 -11.45
CA VAL A 119 -14.26 -0.38 -10.67
C VAL A 119 -13.49 0.89 -11.05
N MET A 120 -12.17 0.81 -11.08
CA MET A 120 -11.33 1.96 -11.43
C MET A 120 -11.61 2.45 -12.85
N ARG A 121 -11.77 1.55 -13.80
CA ARG A 121 -12.08 1.92 -15.18
C ARG A 121 -13.49 2.52 -15.33
N LYS A 122 -14.50 1.86 -14.77
CA LYS A 122 -15.91 2.25 -14.96
C LYS A 122 -16.32 3.46 -14.11
N ARG A 123 -15.90 3.51 -12.83
CA ARG A 123 -16.31 4.63 -11.95
C ARG A 123 -15.42 5.86 -12.09
N TYR A 124 -14.13 5.66 -12.36
CA TYR A 124 -13.15 6.74 -12.28
C TYR A 124 -12.48 7.06 -13.61
N GLY A 125 -12.69 6.24 -14.65
CA GLY A 125 -11.99 6.44 -15.92
C GLY A 125 -10.48 6.29 -15.81
N ILE A 126 -10.02 5.41 -14.93
CA ILE A 126 -8.61 5.22 -14.60
C ILE A 126 -8.19 3.80 -14.97
N GLU A 127 -7.03 3.70 -15.63
CA GLU A 127 -6.39 2.42 -15.96
C GLU A 127 -5.39 2.05 -14.87
N VAL A 128 -5.57 0.88 -14.27
CA VAL A 128 -4.64 0.34 -13.26
C VAL A 128 -3.52 -0.40 -13.97
N LEU A 129 -2.27 -0.02 -13.74
CA LEU A 129 -1.12 -0.57 -14.43
C LEU A 129 -0.27 -1.48 -13.56
N ALA A 130 -0.29 -1.28 -12.25
CA ALA A 130 0.41 -2.12 -11.28
C ALA A 130 -0.25 -2.00 -9.90
N LEU A 131 -0.11 -3.06 -9.11
CA LEU A 131 -0.48 -3.06 -7.69
C LEU A 131 0.78 -3.30 -6.87
N TYR A 132 1.02 -2.42 -5.90
CA TYR A 132 2.17 -2.52 -5.00
C TYR A 132 1.70 -2.81 -3.59
N VAL A 133 2.50 -3.58 -2.86
CA VAL A 133 2.24 -3.92 -1.47
C VAL A 133 3.41 -3.44 -0.61
N TYR A 134 3.11 -3.07 0.62
CA TYR A 134 4.10 -2.72 1.63
C TYR A 134 4.36 -3.92 2.56
N PRO A 135 5.44 -3.91 3.36
CA PRO A 135 5.63 -4.90 4.41
C PRO A 135 4.47 -4.92 5.40
N ALA A 136 4.26 -6.07 6.05
CA ALA A 136 3.16 -6.22 7.02
C ALA A 136 3.10 -5.06 8.00
N GLN A 137 1.91 -4.52 8.20
CA GLN A 137 1.63 -3.48 9.16
C GLN A 137 1.29 -4.11 10.51
N VAL A 138 2.03 -3.69 11.52
CA VAL A 138 1.98 -4.25 12.88
C VAL A 138 1.92 -3.14 13.91
N LEU A 139 1.67 -3.49 15.16
CA LEU A 139 1.66 -2.52 16.28
C LEU A 139 3.08 -2.21 16.76
N PHE A 140 3.39 -0.91 16.79
CA PHE A 140 4.55 -0.34 17.48
C PHE A 140 4.02 0.46 18.66
N CYS A 141 4.45 0.16 19.88
CA CYS A 141 3.91 0.82 21.08
C CYS A 141 5.02 1.34 21.99
N LYS A 142 4.75 2.48 22.66
CA LYS A 142 5.60 3.00 23.72
C LYS A 142 5.45 2.19 24.99
N LYS A 143 4.20 1.81 25.32
CA LYS A 143 3.84 1.11 26.55
C LYS A 143 3.96 -0.39 26.41
N PRO A 144 4.22 -1.11 27.52
CA PRO A 144 4.31 -2.57 27.47
C PRO A 144 3.07 -3.24 26.94
N LEU A 145 3.27 -4.24 26.09
CA LEU A 145 2.22 -5.13 25.59
C LEU A 145 2.65 -6.58 25.89
N ALA A 146 1.77 -7.35 26.55
CA ALA A 146 1.90 -8.79 26.64
C ALA A 146 1.07 -9.50 25.55
N GLY A 147 0.05 -8.82 25.01
CA GLY A 147 -0.82 -9.31 23.95
C GLY A 147 -1.76 -8.22 23.46
N LEU A 148 -2.63 -8.56 22.52
CA LEU A 148 -3.57 -7.60 21.90
C LEU A 148 -4.53 -6.96 22.90
N LYS A 149 -4.88 -7.65 23.99
CA LYS A 149 -5.78 -7.11 25.00
C LYS A 149 -5.23 -5.85 25.67
N ASP A 150 -3.93 -5.67 25.70
CA ASP A 150 -3.29 -4.50 26.29
C ASP A 150 -3.45 -3.22 25.46
N VAL A 151 -4.00 -3.34 24.25
CA VAL A 151 -4.35 -2.19 23.40
C VAL A 151 -5.53 -1.39 23.99
N ALA A 152 -6.35 -2.00 24.86
CA ALA A 152 -7.48 -1.32 25.46
C ALA A 152 -7.05 -0.02 26.16
N GLY A 153 -7.73 1.07 25.82
CA GLY A 153 -7.46 2.42 26.36
C GLY A 153 -6.28 3.15 25.73
N LEU A 154 -5.50 2.51 24.84
CA LEU A 154 -4.39 3.17 24.17
C LEU A 154 -4.85 3.96 22.94
N ARG A 155 -4.14 5.04 22.66
CA ARG A 155 -4.34 5.86 21.45
C ARG A 155 -3.42 5.30 20.36
N VAL A 156 -4.00 4.83 19.26
CA VAL A 156 -3.27 4.11 18.22
C VAL A 156 -3.46 4.80 16.86
N ARG A 157 -2.36 5.22 16.26
CA ARG A 157 -2.42 5.71 14.87
C ARG A 157 -2.80 4.58 13.92
N THR A 158 -3.76 4.86 13.05
CA THR A 158 -4.21 3.98 11.97
C THR A 158 -4.17 4.73 10.64
N SER A 159 -4.09 3.98 9.54
CA SER A 159 -4.04 4.55 8.19
C SER A 159 -5.41 4.71 7.53
N GLY A 160 -6.44 4.06 8.05
CA GLY A 160 -7.77 4.11 7.45
C GLY A 160 -8.84 3.37 8.27
N PRO A 161 -10.08 3.31 7.74
CA PRO A 161 -11.24 2.86 8.50
C PRO A 161 -11.17 1.42 9.02
N ALA A 162 -10.66 0.48 8.23
CA ALA A 162 -10.58 -0.92 8.65
C ALA A 162 -9.61 -1.12 9.82
N GLN A 163 -8.47 -0.43 9.81
CA GLN A 163 -7.56 -0.44 10.95
C GLN A 163 -8.19 0.20 12.18
N ALA A 164 -8.90 1.31 11.99
CA ALA A 164 -9.63 1.98 13.07
C ALA A 164 -10.65 1.04 13.71
N ASP A 165 -11.43 0.33 12.91
CA ASP A 165 -12.40 -0.66 13.40
C ASP A 165 -11.71 -1.76 14.21
N TRP A 166 -10.58 -2.24 13.74
CA TRP A 166 -9.83 -3.30 14.40
C TRP A 166 -9.31 -2.86 15.78
N ILE A 167 -8.74 -1.66 15.85
CA ILE A 167 -8.26 -1.06 17.10
C ILE A 167 -9.41 -0.79 18.07
N GLU A 168 -10.51 -0.25 17.59
CA GLU A 168 -11.70 0.01 18.43
C GLU A 168 -12.31 -1.27 18.99
N ALA A 169 -12.30 -2.36 18.21
CA ALA A 169 -12.73 -3.67 18.69
C ALA A 169 -11.89 -4.20 19.84
N LEU A 170 -10.62 -3.78 19.95
CA LEU A 170 -9.74 -4.07 21.08
C LEU A 170 -9.92 -3.11 22.25
N GLY A 171 -10.80 -2.13 22.14
CA GLY A 171 -11.01 -1.11 23.17
C GLY A 171 -10.01 0.06 23.09
N GLY A 172 -9.22 0.14 22.04
CA GLY A 172 -8.31 1.24 21.79
C GLY A 172 -9.01 2.44 21.15
N LYS A 173 -8.30 3.55 21.10
CA LYS A 173 -8.75 4.78 20.44
C LYS A 173 -7.96 4.97 19.15
N ALA A 174 -8.64 4.88 18.01
CA ALA A 174 -8.01 5.06 16.71
C ALA A 174 -7.79 6.56 16.41
N VAL A 175 -6.58 6.89 15.99
CA VAL A 175 -6.21 8.22 15.48
C VAL A 175 -5.77 8.02 14.02
N THR A 176 -6.67 8.29 13.09
CA THR A 176 -6.41 8.09 11.67
C THR A 176 -5.68 9.29 11.08
N THR A 177 -4.45 9.08 10.63
CA THR A 177 -3.62 10.14 10.06
C THR A 177 -2.63 9.58 9.04
N GLY A 178 -1.97 10.48 8.29
CA GLY A 178 -0.97 10.12 7.31
C GLY A 178 0.30 9.52 7.92
N PHE A 179 1.05 8.80 7.10
CA PHE A 179 2.27 8.10 7.51
C PHE A 179 3.31 9.07 8.12
N ASN A 180 3.49 10.25 7.53
CA ASN A 180 4.48 11.20 8.00
C ASN A 180 4.13 11.88 9.33
N ASP A 181 2.91 11.71 9.83
CA ASP A 181 2.46 12.24 11.12
C ASP A 181 2.83 11.31 12.29
N ILE A 182 3.23 10.07 12.03
CA ILE A 182 3.45 9.07 13.09
C ILE A 182 4.50 9.51 14.09
N VAL A 183 5.70 9.85 13.63
CA VAL A 183 6.81 10.21 14.52
C VAL A 183 6.51 11.50 15.31
N PRO A 184 6.04 12.59 14.68
CA PRO A 184 5.65 13.78 15.43
C PRO A 184 4.58 13.54 16.51
N LEU A 185 3.58 12.71 16.21
CA LEU A 185 2.53 12.40 17.20
C LEU A 185 3.07 11.58 18.38
N LEU A 186 3.98 10.63 18.13
CA LEU A 186 4.65 9.87 19.18
C LEU A 186 5.55 10.77 20.03
N GLU A 187 6.33 11.64 19.41
CA GLU A 187 7.22 12.57 20.12
C GLU A 187 6.47 13.56 20.99
N ARG A 188 5.28 14.02 20.55
CA ARG A 188 4.44 14.93 21.31
C ARG A 188 3.54 14.24 22.33
N ASP A 189 3.64 12.91 22.44
CA ASP A 189 2.80 12.09 23.31
C ASP A 189 1.30 12.24 23.03
N GLU A 190 0.95 12.38 21.75
CA GLU A 190 -0.44 12.44 21.31
C GLU A 190 -1.01 11.08 20.91
N ILE A 191 -0.14 10.09 20.67
CA ILE A 191 -0.48 8.67 20.50
C ILE A 191 0.45 7.80 21.34
N ASP A 192 -0.02 6.60 21.67
CA ASP A 192 0.73 5.60 22.43
C ASP A 192 1.35 4.54 21.53
N CYS A 193 0.68 4.26 20.40
CA CYS A 193 1.06 3.23 19.43
C CYS A 193 0.82 3.72 18.01
N ALA A 194 1.43 3.03 17.06
CA ALA A 194 1.12 3.19 15.64
C ALA A 194 1.04 1.83 14.95
N VAL A 195 0.09 1.68 14.02
CA VAL A 195 0.05 0.58 13.07
C VAL A 195 0.75 1.04 11.80
N THR A 196 1.84 0.39 11.46
CA THR A 196 2.57 0.66 10.23
C THR A 196 3.45 -0.54 9.85
N GLY A 197 4.05 -0.49 8.66
CA GLY A 197 4.88 -1.58 8.14
C GLY A 197 6.10 -1.85 9.03
N THR A 198 6.48 -3.10 9.13
CA THR A 198 7.64 -3.52 9.94
C THR A 198 8.91 -2.80 9.51
N MET A 199 9.24 -2.81 8.23
CA MET A 199 10.40 -2.10 7.69
C MET A 199 10.12 -0.60 7.52
N SER A 200 8.90 -0.21 7.17
CA SER A 200 8.51 1.19 7.04
C SER A 200 8.71 1.95 8.36
N GLY A 201 8.31 1.34 9.47
CA GLY A 201 8.55 1.89 10.81
C GLY A 201 10.03 1.99 11.15
N ASN A 202 10.83 1.01 10.75
CA ASN A 202 12.29 1.06 10.92
C ASN A 202 12.90 2.24 10.17
N ILE A 203 12.51 2.43 8.92
CA ILE A 203 13.05 3.51 8.06
C ILE A 203 12.81 4.89 8.66
N ILE A 204 11.64 5.12 9.27
CA ILE A 204 11.31 6.42 9.87
C ILE A 204 11.77 6.56 11.33
N GLY A 205 12.45 5.56 11.87
CA GLY A 205 13.05 5.64 13.20
C GLY A 205 12.12 5.28 14.36
N LEU A 206 11.07 4.48 14.15
CA LEU A 206 10.17 4.08 15.24
C LEU A 206 10.86 3.36 16.40
N PRO A 207 11.95 2.56 16.21
CA PRO A 207 12.67 2.01 17.34
C PRO A 207 13.23 3.04 18.34
N ASP A 208 13.42 4.29 17.92
CA ASP A 208 13.91 5.36 18.78
C ASP A 208 12.82 6.00 19.64
N VAL A 209 11.55 5.82 19.26
CA VAL A 209 10.39 6.46 19.91
C VAL A 209 9.33 5.47 20.41
N THR A 210 9.52 4.17 20.15
CA THR A 210 8.67 3.09 20.64
C THR A 210 9.53 1.96 21.19
N THR A 211 8.96 1.12 22.08
CA THR A 211 9.71 0.08 22.80
C THR A 211 9.23 -1.33 22.49
N TYR A 212 7.94 -1.50 22.18
CA TYR A 212 7.32 -2.82 22.00
C TYR A 212 6.77 -2.96 20.60
N ILE A 213 7.00 -4.12 19.97
CA ILE A 213 6.47 -4.45 18.66
C ILE A 213 5.71 -5.77 18.73
N HIS A 214 4.47 -5.78 18.26
CA HIS A 214 3.69 -7.00 18.11
C HIS A 214 3.82 -7.48 16.66
N PRO A 215 4.29 -8.71 16.41
CA PRO A 215 4.64 -9.16 15.04
C PRO A 215 3.43 -9.55 14.19
N MET A 216 2.21 -9.53 14.74
CA MET A 216 1.02 -9.92 13.99
C MET A 216 0.73 -8.95 12.86
N ALA A 217 0.59 -9.46 11.64
CA ALA A 217 0.14 -8.69 10.50
C ALA A 217 -1.34 -8.31 10.67
N ILE A 218 -1.61 -7.03 10.84
CA ILE A 218 -2.96 -6.49 10.91
C ILE A 218 -3.48 -6.25 9.50
N SER A 219 -2.69 -5.58 8.68
CA SER A 219 -2.92 -5.35 7.26
C SER A 219 -1.57 -5.17 6.57
N TRP A 220 -1.56 -4.94 5.27
CA TRP A 220 -0.32 -4.82 4.51
C TRP A 220 -0.11 -3.42 3.96
N GLY A 221 -1.13 -2.85 3.40
CA GLY A 221 -1.05 -1.64 2.61
C GLY A 221 -0.95 -1.98 1.14
N LEU A 222 -1.89 -1.44 0.39
CA LEU A 222 -1.98 -1.63 -1.05
C LEU A 222 -1.95 -0.25 -1.69
N SER A 223 -1.14 -0.11 -2.73
CA SER A 223 -1.18 1.06 -3.60
C SER A 223 -1.30 0.60 -5.04
N MET A 224 -1.83 1.46 -5.88
CA MET A 224 -1.94 1.18 -7.31
C MET A 224 -1.22 2.24 -8.11
N PHE A 225 -0.40 1.82 -9.06
CA PHE A 225 0.07 2.72 -10.08
C PHE A 225 -0.97 2.78 -11.19
N ALA A 226 -1.43 3.98 -11.48
CA ALA A 226 -2.59 4.19 -12.31
C ALA A 226 -2.43 5.37 -13.24
N ALA A 227 -3.17 5.34 -14.35
CA ALA A 227 -3.18 6.40 -15.35
C ALA A 227 -4.60 6.89 -15.59
N ASN A 228 -4.75 8.21 -15.80
CA ASN A 228 -5.95 8.74 -16.41
C ASN A 228 -6.20 8.00 -17.74
N GLY A 229 -7.41 7.48 -17.94
CA GLY A 229 -7.72 6.63 -19.10
C GLY A 229 -7.45 7.31 -20.44
N ALA A 230 -7.81 8.58 -20.59
CA ALA A 230 -7.55 9.34 -21.80
C ALA A 230 -6.05 9.55 -22.03
N ALA A 231 -5.32 9.88 -20.97
CA ALA A 231 -3.86 10.06 -21.04
C ALA A 231 -3.14 8.74 -21.40
N TRP A 232 -3.60 7.63 -20.85
CA TRP A 232 -3.08 6.30 -21.19
C TRP A 232 -3.29 5.99 -22.67
N ASN A 233 -4.52 6.19 -23.17
CA ASN A 233 -4.86 5.92 -24.56
C ASN A 233 -4.15 6.84 -25.55
N ALA A 234 -3.75 8.02 -25.12
CA ALA A 234 -2.99 8.99 -25.93
C ALA A 234 -1.49 8.68 -26.03
N LEU A 235 -0.98 7.78 -25.20
CA LEU A 235 0.42 7.35 -25.29
C LEU A 235 0.68 6.61 -26.61
N PRO A 236 1.91 6.70 -27.16
CA PRO A 236 2.31 5.87 -28.28
C PRO A 236 2.09 4.38 -27.98
N ALA A 237 1.65 3.62 -28.99
CA ALA A 237 1.32 2.21 -28.81
C ALA A 237 2.51 1.36 -28.32
N ASP A 238 3.72 1.67 -28.79
CA ASP A 238 4.94 0.98 -28.36
C ASP A 238 5.31 1.31 -26.91
N LEU A 239 5.05 2.52 -26.45
CA LEU A 239 5.23 2.86 -25.04
C LEU A 239 4.22 2.13 -24.15
N ARG A 240 2.95 2.09 -24.53
CA ARG A 240 1.96 1.29 -23.80
C ARG A 240 2.36 -0.19 -23.73
N ALA A 241 2.84 -0.76 -24.83
CA ALA A 241 3.32 -2.14 -24.87
C ALA A 241 4.54 -2.35 -23.94
N LEU A 242 5.49 -1.41 -23.94
CA LEU A 242 6.65 -1.43 -23.04
C LEU A 242 6.21 -1.42 -21.58
N LEU A 243 5.32 -0.50 -21.21
CA LEU A 243 4.84 -0.38 -19.84
C LEU A 243 4.05 -1.61 -19.40
N ARG A 244 3.22 -2.18 -20.26
CA ARG A 244 2.46 -3.41 -19.95
C ARG A 244 3.38 -4.64 -19.78
N ARG A 245 4.55 -4.64 -20.39
CA ARG A 245 5.56 -5.68 -20.21
C ARG A 245 6.38 -5.48 -18.95
N GLU A 246 6.79 -4.24 -18.66
CA GLU A 246 7.77 -3.94 -17.62
C GLU A 246 7.15 -3.67 -16.25
N LEU A 247 5.99 -3.03 -16.17
CA LEU A 247 5.36 -2.75 -14.88
C LEU A 247 4.97 -4.00 -14.10
N PRO A 248 4.50 -5.10 -14.72
CA PRO A 248 4.34 -6.36 -13.99
C PRO A 248 5.63 -6.91 -13.37
N ARG A 249 6.78 -6.65 -13.99
CA ARG A 249 8.08 -7.02 -13.44
C ARG A 249 8.41 -6.17 -12.21
N VAL A 250 8.20 -4.86 -12.29
CA VAL A 250 8.37 -3.96 -11.14
C VAL A 250 7.45 -4.37 -10.00
N GLU A 251 6.19 -4.70 -10.29
CA GLU A 251 5.21 -5.20 -9.32
C GLU A 251 5.74 -6.45 -8.61
N ARG A 252 6.22 -7.46 -9.35
CA ARG A 252 6.78 -8.68 -8.74
C ARG A 252 7.95 -8.38 -7.81
N ASP A 253 8.84 -7.50 -8.22
CA ASP A 253 10.01 -7.14 -7.43
C ASP A 253 9.61 -6.44 -6.13
N VAL A 254 8.61 -5.55 -6.20
CA VAL A 254 8.05 -4.89 -5.01
C VAL A 254 7.44 -5.90 -4.05
N TRP A 255 6.61 -6.82 -4.53
CA TRP A 255 5.99 -7.83 -3.68
C TRP A 255 7.02 -8.74 -3.02
N ASN A 256 8.02 -9.19 -3.76
CA ASN A 256 9.08 -10.05 -3.24
C ASN A 256 9.92 -9.34 -2.18
N GLU A 257 10.26 -8.07 -2.39
CA GLU A 257 10.99 -7.28 -1.40
C GLU A 257 10.16 -7.03 -0.15
N SER A 258 8.89 -6.67 -0.29
CA SER A 258 8.00 -6.45 0.86
C SER A 258 7.81 -7.72 1.70
N GLU A 259 7.80 -8.89 1.07
CA GLU A 259 7.79 -10.17 1.78
C GLU A 259 9.05 -10.37 2.61
N ARG A 260 10.23 -10.16 2.01
CA ARG A 260 11.51 -10.24 2.73
C ARG A 260 11.59 -9.21 3.85
N ASP A 261 11.17 -7.99 3.58
CA ASP A 261 11.24 -6.86 4.50
C ASP A 261 10.29 -7.00 5.68
N THR A 262 9.26 -7.81 5.58
CA THR A 262 8.37 -8.09 6.71
C THR A 262 9.13 -8.72 7.88
N ALA A 263 9.86 -9.78 7.64
CA ALA A 263 10.69 -10.43 8.66
C ALA A 263 11.94 -9.60 9.00
N ASP A 264 12.58 -9.02 8.00
CA ASP A 264 13.77 -8.19 8.21
C ASP A 264 13.47 -6.95 9.05
N GLY A 265 12.29 -6.34 8.84
CA GLY A 265 11.85 -5.21 9.67
C GLY A 265 11.71 -5.58 11.14
N ILE A 266 11.11 -6.72 11.45
CA ILE A 266 11.04 -7.22 12.84
C ILE A 266 12.45 -7.46 13.40
N ALA A 267 13.31 -8.13 12.65
CA ALA A 267 14.68 -8.40 13.07
C ALA A 267 15.47 -7.11 13.36
N CYS A 268 15.36 -6.14 12.47
CA CYS A 268 16.05 -4.85 12.64
C CYS A 268 15.49 -4.05 13.81
N ASN A 269 14.18 -3.93 13.95
CA ASN A 269 13.56 -3.19 15.06
C ASN A 269 13.93 -3.77 16.42
N THR A 270 14.10 -5.07 16.53
CA THR A 270 14.47 -5.77 17.78
C THR A 270 15.96 -5.95 17.97
N GLY A 271 16.80 -5.57 17.01
CA GLY A 271 18.24 -5.72 17.08
C GLY A 271 18.72 -7.17 16.94
N ALA A 272 17.94 -8.04 16.29
CA ALA A 272 18.35 -9.42 16.05
C ALA A 272 19.53 -9.48 15.07
N PRO A 273 20.44 -10.49 15.23
CA PRO A 273 21.60 -10.65 14.33
C PRO A 273 21.22 -10.85 12.86
N SER A 274 20.01 -11.32 12.58
CA SER A 274 19.48 -11.52 11.22
C SER A 274 19.05 -10.22 10.52
N CYS A 275 19.10 -9.07 11.20
CA CYS A 275 18.85 -7.76 10.56
C CYS A 275 19.81 -7.55 9.39
N LYS A 276 19.29 -7.27 8.19
CA LYS A 276 20.09 -7.12 6.97
C LYS A 276 20.09 -5.71 6.43
N GLU A 277 18.92 -5.14 6.18
CA GLU A 277 18.79 -3.91 5.40
C GLU A 277 18.31 -2.72 6.21
N GLY A 278 17.72 -2.95 7.38
CA GLY A 278 17.28 -1.88 8.27
C GLY A 278 18.34 -1.48 9.27
N LYS A 279 18.00 -0.53 10.14
CA LYS A 279 18.86 -0.11 11.26
C LYS A 279 18.55 -0.95 12.49
N PRO A 280 19.56 -1.52 13.17
CA PRO A 280 19.34 -2.25 14.41
C PRO A 280 18.76 -1.36 15.50
N GLY A 281 17.65 -1.79 16.08
CA GLY A 281 17.01 -1.20 17.24
C GLY A 281 17.16 -2.07 18.47
N SER A 282 16.36 -1.79 19.48
CA SER A 282 16.34 -2.56 20.72
C SER A 282 14.92 -2.77 21.25
N MET A 283 13.95 -2.82 20.36
CA MET A 283 12.55 -3.06 20.73
C MET A 283 12.37 -4.48 21.26
N VAL A 284 11.35 -4.62 22.11
CA VAL A 284 10.93 -5.92 22.65
C VAL A 284 9.81 -6.48 21.77
N ALA A 285 10.02 -7.66 21.20
CA ALA A 285 8.98 -8.35 20.45
C ALA A 285 7.98 -8.98 21.42
N VAL A 286 6.71 -8.72 21.21
CA VAL A 286 5.62 -9.41 21.91
C VAL A 286 5.53 -10.82 21.33
N PRO A 287 5.53 -11.90 22.15
CA PRO A 287 5.43 -13.25 21.63
C PRO A 287 4.09 -13.47 20.92
N ALA A 288 4.13 -14.14 19.77
CA ALA A 288 2.91 -14.59 19.10
C ALA A 288 2.18 -15.61 19.99
N SER A 289 0.87 -15.46 20.14
CA SER A 289 0.05 -16.37 20.97
C SER A 289 -1.15 -16.90 20.21
N ALA A 290 -1.58 -18.11 20.58
CA ALA A 290 -2.82 -18.69 20.05
C ALA A 290 -4.04 -17.84 20.43
N ALA A 291 -4.01 -17.20 21.60
CA ALA A 291 -5.08 -16.31 22.05
C ALA A 291 -5.20 -15.06 21.15
N ASP A 292 -4.09 -14.45 20.79
CA ASP A 292 -4.06 -13.31 19.89
C ASP A 292 -4.52 -13.70 18.48
N GLU A 293 -4.11 -14.85 17.97
CA GLU A 293 -4.55 -15.34 16.67
C GLU A 293 -6.06 -15.61 16.63
N LEU A 294 -6.61 -16.19 17.68
CA LEU A 294 -8.06 -16.39 17.81
C LEU A 294 -8.78 -15.02 17.83
N LEU A 295 -8.27 -14.08 18.59
CA LEU A 295 -8.81 -12.73 18.70
C LEU A 295 -8.78 -12.00 17.36
N ARG A 296 -7.72 -12.15 16.58
CA ARG A 296 -7.63 -11.60 15.22
C ARG A 296 -8.81 -12.07 14.35
N ARG A 297 -9.07 -13.38 14.35
CA ARG A 297 -10.16 -13.97 13.56
C ARG A 297 -11.52 -13.50 14.04
N GLN A 298 -11.72 -13.45 15.35
CA GLN A 298 -12.99 -13.02 15.95
C GLN A 298 -13.27 -11.55 15.62
N ILE A 299 -12.30 -10.68 15.74
CA ILE A 299 -12.45 -9.25 15.43
C ILE A 299 -12.75 -9.05 13.95
N PHE A 300 -12.06 -9.78 13.07
CA PHE A 300 -12.35 -9.70 11.63
C PHE A 300 -13.82 -10.06 11.34
N ALA A 301 -14.25 -11.22 11.83
CA ALA A 301 -15.58 -11.73 11.53
C ALA A 301 -16.72 -10.93 12.20
N ALA A 302 -16.51 -10.47 13.43
CA ALA A 302 -17.55 -9.81 14.23
C ALA A 302 -17.60 -8.30 14.04
N THR A 303 -16.50 -7.67 13.64
CA THR A 303 -16.39 -6.20 13.61
C THR A 303 -15.95 -5.67 12.25
N VAL A 304 -14.80 -6.10 11.75
CA VAL A 304 -14.20 -5.48 10.56
C VAL A 304 -15.04 -5.74 9.31
N LEU A 305 -15.37 -6.99 9.03
CA LEU A 305 -16.18 -7.32 7.85
C LEU A 305 -17.57 -6.70 7.92
N PRO A 306 -18.34 -6.81 9.03
CA PRO A 306 -19.65 -6.16 9.12
C PRO A 306 -19.60 -4.64 8.97
N ARG A 307 -18.62 -3.96 9.54
CA ARG A 307 -18.49 -2.51 9.41
C ARG A 307 -18.10 -2.10 7.98
N TRP A 308 -17.25 -2.88 7.33
CA TRP A 308 -16.95 -2.66 5.92
C TRP A 308 -18.20 -2.79 5.06
N LEU A 309 -19.01 -3.82 5.28
CA LEU A 309 -20.28 -4.02 4.56
C LEU A 309 -21.25 -2.85 4.77
N GLN A 310 -21.33 -2.30 5.99
CA GLN A 310 -22.12 -1.12 6.26
C GLN A 310 -21.65 0.09 5.44
N ARG A 311 -20.36 0.35 5.40
CA ARG A 311 -19.80 1.47 4.64
C ARG A 311 -19.95 1.28 3.13
N CYS A 312 -19.77 0.06 2.68
CA CYS A 312 -19.75 -0.27 1.26
C CYS A 312 -21.17 -0.33 0.66
N GLY A 313 -22.14 -0.79 1.42
CA GLY A 313 -23.52 -0.93 0.99
C GLY A 313 -23.92 -2.36 0.64
N PRO A 314 -25.25 -2.59 0.40
CA PRO A 314 -25.78 -3.94 0.22
C PRO A 314 -25.16 -4.73 -0.93
N GLN A 315 -24.75 -4.07 -2.00
CA GLN A 315 -24.14 -4.69 -3.16
C GLN A 315 -22.79 -5.35 -2.83
N CYS A 316 -22.14 -4.93 -1.75
CA CYS A 316 -20.82 -5.44 -1.39
C CYS A 316 -20.84 -6.82 -0.77
N VAL A 317 -21.98 -7.30 -0.29
CA VAL A 317 -22.16 -8.72 0.07
C VAL A 317 -21.89 -9.60 -1.16
N GLY A 318 -22.50 -9.29 -2.30
CA GLY A 318 -22.29 -9.99 -3.55
C GLY A 318 -20.85 -9.84 -4.07
N VAL A 319 -20.28 -8.66 -3.97
CA VAL A 319 -18.88 -8.41 -4.35
C VAL A 319 -17.93 -9.30 -3.55
N TRP A 320 -18.05 -9.29 -2.23
CA TRP A 320 -17.24 -10.15 -1.36
C TRP A 320 -17.37 -11.63 -1.70
N ASN A 321 -18.62 -12.11 -1.79
CA ASN A 321 -18.89 -13.53 -2.03
C ASN A 321 -18.43 -14.00 -3.40
N ARG A 322 -18.47 -13.13 -4.42
CA ARG A 322 -17.99 -13.43 -5.76
C ARG A 322 -16.46 -13.42 -5.86
N THR A 323 -15.76 -12.61 -5.05
CA THR A 323 -14.31 -12.40 -5.16
C THR A 323 -13.52 -13.10 -4.06
N LEU A 324 -13.79 -12.78 -2.79
CA LEU A 324 -12.93 -13.13 -1.67
C LEU A 324 -13.41 -14.34 -0.87
N ALA A 325 -14.67 -14.74 -0.95
CA ALA A 325 -15.17 -15.86 -0.17
C ALA A 325 -14.41 -17.16 -0.46
N SER A 326 -14.15 -17.46 -1.73
CA SER A 326 -13.44 -18.69 -2.11
C SER A 326 -11.99 -18.70 -1.63
N SER A 327 -11.27 -17.57 -1.78
CA SER A 327 -9.86 -17.50 -1.40
C SER A 327 -9.63 -17.44 0.11
N THR A 328 -10.59 -16.91 0.86
CA THR A 328 -10.47 -16.71 2.31
C THR A 328 -11.23 -17.74 3.13
N GLY A 329 -12.21 -18.43 2.55
CA GLY A 329 -13.13 -19.30 3.27
C GLY A 329 -14.16 -18.56 4.13
N ILE A 330 -14.28 -17.24 3.96
CA ILE A 330 -15.20 -16.39 4.73
C ILE A 330 -16.28 -15.86 3.80
N THR A 331 -17.55 -16.11 4.19
CA THR A 331 -18.73 -15.66 3.46
C THR A 331 -19.30 -14.40 4.11
N ALA A 332 -19.73 -13.43 3.34
CA ALA A 332 -20.46 -12.25 3.82
C ALA A 332 -21.98 -12.54 3.81
N ARG A 333 -22.69 -11.89 4.75
CA ARG A 333 -24.14 -12.01 4.88
C ARG A 333 -24.81 -10.64 4.96
#